data_cacdf7da4fefe601a5c5f68403f7dceb
#
_entry.id   cacdf7da4fefe601a5c5f68403f7dceb
#
_cell.length_a   1.000
_cell.length_b   1.000
_cell.length_c   1.000
_cell.angle_alpha   90.00
_cell.angle_beta   90.00
_cell.angle_gamma   90.00
#
_symmetry.space_group_name_H-M   'P 1'
#
loop_
_entity.id
_entity.type
_entity.pdbx_description
1 polymer ?
#
loop_
_entity_poly.entity_id
_entity_poly.type
_entity_poly.pdbx_seq_one_letter_code
_entity_poly.pdbx_strand_id
1 'polypeptide(L)'
;SNDSAEAGSSGDSEILGKLAGSLNTILDYAGSDLDTVTSFRQHVHAYKLLSDRASQDQDVALLRRQLTEEFYLLYSLLFTQTLEQPNIPMPVKMFLYFGYVDEELAGLKNAVTLYRMAEAMSDHSDIGVYTFYDWLMAIFRGKKSPSRNEFDQDYSDYIHKQKVGGNITDAELKALENNPMAKVNYELRNMFPQVNKITFGRITTFCPLFCADDVLKDLESSYVTVSRVSQILEEIRRIDYTAFYRESLDMEHIDVMGKETIHLEYLPDIILMPNVGIRGVMWQEIEGKRRNSPGRMVFSIFHLEDLKTTFTHLTGEFRWELCKRVQGNRWNDVSISSLTSEYFDYIQFYRKNHDLSTEAKEKVKSSLQRAKNSFKEMFVRDYMIWVLFEGAGSPRLNKVARQIMFTYCPFPEDICNTLAQNPLYSELLDRRKIKVAQGLHHLDVLTRKLQNGNIPVPETVEQERYYISGSKKS
;
A
#
# COMPACT_ATOMS: atom_id res chain seq x y z
N SER A 1 -22.65 -4.83 -38.64
CA SER A 1 -22.13 -3.75 -37.72
C SER A 1 -23.23 -3.02 -36.95
N ASN A 2 -24.52 -3.19 -37.31
CA ASN A 2 -25.63 -2.62 -36.54
C ASN A 2 -26.05 -3.51 -35.37
N ASP A 3 -25.92 -4.83 -35.49
CA ASP A 3 -26.34 -5.78 -34.46
C ASP A 3 -25.54 -5.70 -33.17
N SER A 4 -24.24 -5.30 -33.25
CA SER A 4 -23.41 -5.14 -32.07
C SER A 4 -23.71 -3.86 -31.26
N ALA A 5 -24.15 -2.80 -31.92
CA ALA A 5 -24.55 -1.55 -31.28
C ALA A 5 -25.92 -1.67 -30.59
N GLU A 6 -26.86 -2.43 -31.20
CA GLU A 6 -28.18 -2.69 -30.60
C GLU A 6 -28.11 -3.66 -29.42
N ALA A 7 -27.21 -4.66 -29.46
CA ALA A 7 -26.99 -5.59 -28.36
C ALA A 7 -26.38 -4.89 -27.13
N GLY A 8 -25.45 -3.95 -27.34
CA GLY A 8 -24.89 -3.11 -26.27
C GLY A 8 -25.96 -2.23 -25.60
N SER A 9 -26.80 -1.60 -26.38
CA SER A 9 -27.89 -0.75 -25.90
C SER A 9 -28.95 -1.52 -25.09
N SER A 10 -29.27 -2.76 -25.49
CA SER A 10 -30.25 -3.61 -24.79
C SER A 10 -29.71 -4.08 -23.43
N GLY A 11 -28.42 -4.50 -23.37
CA GLY A 11 -27.77 -4.92 -22.14
C GLY A 11 -27.62 -3.78 -21.14
N ASP A 12 -27.26 -2.60 -21.62
CA ASP A 12 -27.12 -1.40 -20.77
C ASP A 12 -28.48 -0.98 -20.18
N SER A 13 -29.57 -1.05 -20.94
CA SER A 13 -30.91 -0.76 -20.45
C SER A 13 -31.36 -1.74 -19.37
N GLU A 14 -31.01 -3.01 -19.48
CA GLU A 14 -31.32 -4.02 -18.48
C GLU A 14 -30.54 -3.74 -17.17
N ILE A 15 -29.25 -3.41 -17.26
CA ILE A 15 -28.42 -3.04 -16.11
C ILE A 15 -28.97 -1.79 -15.42
N LEU A 16 -29.30 -0.75 -16.18
CA LEU A 16 -29.89 0.46 -15.62
C LEU A 16 -31.25 0.21 -14.93
N GLY A 17 -32.05 -0.72 -15.43
CA GLY A 17 -33.25 -1.17 -14.74
C GLY A 17 -32.96 -1.82 -13.40
N LYS A 18 -31.87 -2.60 -13.29
CA LYS A 18 -31.43 -3.21 -12.03
C LYS A 18 -30.84 -2.20 -11.04
N LEU A 19 -30.32 -1.08 -11.52
CA LEU A 19 -29.73 -0.02 -10.71
C LEU A 19 -30.71 1.10 -10.33
N ALA A 20 -31.91 1.09 -10.89
CA ALA A 20 -32.92 2.10 -10.57
C ALA A 20 -33.20 2.10 -9.06
N GLY A 21 -33.14 3.27 -8.43
CA GLY A 21 -33.35 3.41 -7.01
C GLY A 21 -32.23 2.81 -6.15
N SER A 22 -30.99 2.80 -6.63
CA SER A 22 -29.82 2.25 -5.94
C SER A 22 -29.68 2.77 -4.52
N LEU A 23 -29.83 4.06 -4.28
CA LEU A 23 -29.73 4.65 -2.94
C LEU A 23 -30.74 3.99 -1.99
N ASN A 24 -31.98 3.82 -2.41
CA ASN A 24 -32.99 3.16 -1.59
C ASN A 24 -32.62 1.70 -1.30
N THR A 25 -32.15 0.98 -2.30
CA THR A 25 -31.69 -0.41 -2.12
C THR A 25 -30.57 -0.51 -1.09
N ILE A 26 -29.58 0.38 -1.17
CA ILE A 26 -28.46 0.43 -0.22
C ILE A 26 -28.96 0.73 1.19
N LEU A 27 -29.80 1.75 1.35
CA LEU A 27 -30.29 2.20 2.65
C LEU A 27 -31.25 1.21 3.29
N ASP A 28 -32.11 0.58 2.51
CA ASP A 28 -33.01 -0.47 3.01
C ASP A 28 -32.23 -1.70 3.48
N TYR A 29 -31.17 -2.06 2.77
CA TYR A 29 -30.28 -3.14 3.18
C TYR A 29 -29.54 -2.83 4.50
N ALA A 30 -29.16 -1.58 4.73
CA ALA A 30 -28.52 -1.14 5.96
C ALA A 30 -29.51 -1.09 7.16
N GLY A 31 -30.78 -0.86 6.91
CA GLY A 31 -31.85 -0.73 7.92
C GLY A 31 -32.48 0.66 7.89
N SER A 32 -33.71 0.73 7.36
CA SER A 32 -34.39 1.98 7.03
C SER A 32 -34.71 2.90 8.22
N ASP A 33 -34.76 2.36 9.43
CA ASP A 33 -35.20 3.09 10.61
C ASP A 33 -34.08 3.74 11.43
N LEU A 34 -32.85 3.67 10.92
CA LEU A 34 -31.68 4.22 11.61
C LEU A 34 -31.48 5.71 11.28
N ASP A 35 -31.15 6.51 12.28
CA ASP A 35 -30.89 7.95 12.12
C ASP A 35 -29.82 8.24 11.07
N THR A 36 -28.75 7.45 11.05
CA THR A 36 -27.66 7.56 10.05
C THR A 36 -28.19 7.40 8.62
N VAL A 37 -29.08 6.43 8.38
CA VAL A 37 -29.69 6.15 7.10
C VAL A 37 -30.56 7.33 6.65
N THR A 38 -31.39 7.84 7.54
CA THR A 38 -32.24 9.00 7.28
C THR A 38 -31.44 10.24 6.96
N SER A 39 -30.42 10.52 7.76
CA SER A 39 -29.53 11.66 7.59
C SER A 39 -28.73 11.57 6.26
N PHE A 40 -28.18 10.40 5.94
CA PHE A 40 -27.48 10.18 4.69
C PHE A 40 -28.36 10.39 3.47
N ARG A 41 -29.58 9.89 3.50
CA ARG A 41 -30.57 10.11 2.43
C ARG A 41 -30.84 11.60 2.20
N GLN A 42 -31.03 12.35 3.25
CA GLN A 42 -31.29 13.80 3.20
C GLN A 42 -30.07 14.54 2.61
N HIS A 43 -28.88 14.22 3.05
CA HIS A 43 -27.65 14.87 2.58
C HIS A 43 -27.31 14.50 1.14
N VAL A 44 -27.53 13.28 0.72
CA VAL A 44 -27.40 12.88 -0.70
C VAL A 44 -28.38 13.67 -1.57
N HIS A 45 -29.62 13.80 -1.13
CA HIS A 45 -30.62 14.58 -1.85
C HIS A 45 -30.20 16.05 -1.96
N ALA A 46 -29.74 16.64 -0.88
CA ALA A 46 -29.24 18.00 -0.90
C ALA A 46 -28.03 18.17 -1.84
N TYR A 47 -27.15 17.19 -1.85
CA TYR A 47 -25.98 17.18 -2.73
C TYR A 47 -26.33 17.09 -4.21
N LYS A 48 -27.35 16.30 -4.55
CA LYS A 48 -27.85 16.22 -5.92
C LYS A 48 -28.44 17.52 -6.45
N LEU A 49 -29.00 18.34 -5.58
CA LEU A 49 -29.59 19.63 -5.94
C LEU A 49 -28.59 20.75 -6.16
N LEU A 50 -27.33 20.52 -5.82
CA LEU A 50 -26.30 21.53 -6.03
C LEU A 50 -26.00 21.71 -7.52
N SER A 51 -26.00 22.97 -7.98
CA SER A 51 -25.66 23.31 -9.36
C SER A 51 -24.16 23.15 -9.64
N ASP A 52 -23.31 23.36 -8.63
CA ASP A 52 -21.87 23.18 -8.72
C ASP A 52 -21.36 22.35 -7.53
N ARG A 53 -21.25 21.06 -7.76
CA ARG A 53 -20.78 20.08 -6.76
C ARG A 53 -19.27 20.15 -6.50
N ALA A 54 -18.54 20.78 -7.39
CA ALA A 54 -17.09 21.00 -7.25
C ALA A 54 -16.77 22.32 -6.51
N SER A 55 -17.77 23.11 -6.15
CA SER A 55 -17.59 24.38 -5.46
C SER A 55 -16.83 24.21 -4.14
N GLN A 56 -16.00 25.20 -3.83
CA GLN A 56 -15.29 25.33 -2.56
C GLN A 56 -16.09 26.14 -1.52
N ASP A 57 -17.37 26.43 -1.80
CA ASP A 57 -18.26 27.10 -0.87
C ASP A 57 -18.30 26.35 0.47
N GLN A 58 -18.40 27.09 1.57
CA GLN A 58 -18.43 26.53 2.93
C GLN A 58 -19.60 25.57 3.13
N ASP A 59 -20.76 25.85 2.56
CA ASP A 59 -21.94 25.00 2.68
C ASP A 59 -21.75 23.66 1.95
N VAL A 60 -21.12 23.70 0.80
CA VAL A 60 -20.77 22.49 0.03
C VAL A 60 -19.71 21.68 0.77
N ALA A 61 -18.70 22.33 1.32
CA ALA A 61 -17.65 21.67 2.10
C ALA A 61 -18.19 21.02 3.37
N LEU A 62 -19.12 21.69 4.05
CA LEU A 62 -19.80 21.12 5.22
C LEU A 62 -20.62 19.88 4.86
N LEU A 63 -21.39 19.95 3.77
CA LEU A 63 -22.20 18.85 3.29
C LEU A 63 -21.34 17.63 2.92
N ARG A 64 -20.21 17.84 2.25
CA ARG A 64 -19.24 16.77 1.95
C ARG A 64 -18.68 16.13 3.22
N ARG A 65 -18.38 16.93 4.24
CA ARG A 65 -17.89 16.42 5.52
C ARG A 65 -18.95 15.54 6.20
N GLN A 66 -20.19 16.00 6.23
CA GLN A 66 -21.32 15.25 6.79
C GLN A 66 -21.51 13.93 6.04
N LEU A 67 -21.50 13.96 4.71
CA LEU A 67 -21.61 12.76 3.88
C LEU A 67 -20.43 11.79 4.11
N THR A 68 -19.22 12.31 4.29
CA THR A 68 -18.05 11.49 4.58
C THR A 68 -18.17 10.76 5.92
N GLU A 69 -18.58 11.44 6.95
CA GLU A 69 -18.79 10.85 8.29
C GLU A 69 -19.91 9.81 8.27
N GLU A 70 -21.01 10.11 7.61
CA GLU A 70 -22.13 9.19 7.47
C GLU A 70 -21.80 7.96 6.60
N PHE A 71 -20.96 8.15 5.60
CA PHE A 71 -20.47 7.05 4.78
C PHE A 71 -19.72 6.02 5.61
N TYR A 72 -18.93 6.44 6.57
CA TYR A 72 -18.23 5.53 7.44
C TYR A 72 -19.17 4.70 8.29
N LEU A 73 -20.12 5.34 8.90
CA LEU A 73 -21.11 4.68 9.72
C LEU A 73 -21.95 3.71 8.88
N LEU A 74 -22.34 4.15 7.69
CA LEU A 74 -23.09 3.33 6.77
C LEU A 74 -22.28 2.14 6.27
N TYR A 75 -21.00 2.32 5.99
CA TYR A 75 -20.10 1.22 5.60
C TYR A 75 -20.05 0.13 6.67
N SER A 76 -19.91 0.52 7.93
CA SER A 76 -19.94 -0.42 9.07
C SER A 76 -21.25 -1.16 9.17
N LEU A 77 -22.38 -0.47 9.03
CA LEU A 77 -23.72 -1.08 9.05
C LEU A 77 -23.89 -2.08 7.90
N LEU A 78 -23.54 -1.70 6.69
CA LEU A 78 -23.61 -2.58 5.52
C LEU A 78 -22.70 -3.80 5.66
N PHE A 79 -21.48 -3.63 6.15
CA PHE A 79 -20.58 -4.76 6.40
C PHE A 79 -21.22 -5.76 7.37
N THR A 80 -21.77 -5.29 8.46
CA THR A 80 -22.46 -6.14 9.46
C THR A 80 -23.62 -6.88 8.80
N GLN A 81 -24.43 -6.20 7.98
CA GLN A 81 -25.57 -6.82 7.29
C GLN A 81 -25.13 -7.90 6.30
N THR A 82 -23.98 -7.74 5.65
CA THR A 82 -23.48 -8.78 4.72
C THR A 82 -23.12 -10.09 5.42
N LEU A 83 -22.83 -10.05 6.71
CA LEU A 83 -22.58 -11.26 7.51
C LEU A 83 -23.87 -12.02 7.82
N GLU A 84 -24.99 -11.32 7.92
CA GLU A 84 -26.31 -11.89 8.23
C GLU A 84 -27.11 -12.23 6.98
N GLN A 85 -26.92 -11.45 5.91
CA GLN A 85 -27.66 -11.56 4.64
C GLN A 85 -26.69 -11.80 3.49
N PRO A 86 -26.37 -13.06 3.17
CA PRO A 86 -25.34 -13.40 2.17
C PRO A 86 -25.70 -13.04 0.73
N ASN A 87 -27.00 -12.85 0.41
CA ASN A 87 -27.43 -12.38 -0.89
C ASN A 87 -27.34 -10.86 -0.95
N ILE A 88 -26.19 -10.36 -1.34
CA ILE A 88 -25.90 -8.94 -1.37
C ILE A 88 -26.41 -8.35 -2.69
N PRO A 89 -27.31 -7.34 -2.66
CA PRO A 89 -27.74 -6.65 -3.87
C PRO A 89 -26.57 -5.96 -4.58
N MET A 90 -26.60 -5.87 -5.90
CA MET A 90 -25.54 -5.24 -6.68
C MET A 90 -25.25 -3.79 -6.28
N PRO A 91 -26.23 -2.92 -6.02
CA PRO A 91 -25.95 -1.58 -5.52
C PRO A 91 -25.14 -1.57 -4.21
N VAL A 92 -25.38 -2.52 -3.31
CA VAL A 92 -24.63 -2.67 -2.06
C VAL A 92 -23.18 -3.13 -2.32
N LYS A 93 -22.99 -4.10 -3.23
CA LYS A 93 -21.63 -4.50 -3.65
C LYS A 93 -20.88 -3.32 -4.25
N MET A 94 -21.52 -2.56 -5.13
CA MET A 94 -20.92 -1.39 -5.76
C MET A 94 -20.57 -0.31 -4.74
N PHE A 95 -21.39 -0.12 -3.71
CA PHE A 95 -21.08 0.75 -2.59
C PHE A 95 -19.83 0.28 -1.83
N LEU A 96 -19.78 -0.99 -1.46
CA LEU A 96 -18.68 -1.56 -0.68
C LEU A 96 -17.35 -1.60 -1.43
N TYR A 97 -17.38 -1.90 -2.74
CA TYR A 97 -16.18 -1.99 -3.55
C TYR A 97 -15.69 -0.66 -4.09
N PHE A 98 -16.62 0.19 -4.54
CA PHE A 98 -16.31 1.41 -5.28
C PHE A 98 -16.81 2.68 -4.59
N GLY A 99 -17.63 2.53 -3.55
CA GLY A 99 -18.33 3.61 -2.91
C GLY A 99 -19.47 4.21 -3.76
N TYR A 100 -19.97 3.50 -4.71
CA TYR A 100 -21.14 3.88 -5.48
C TYR A 100 -22.34 4.10 -4.57
N VAL A 101 -23.07 5.20 -4.82
CA VAL A 101 -24.22 5.58 -4.01
C VAL A 101 -25.50 5.60 -4.83
N ASP A 102 -25.44 6.20 -6.01
CA ASP A 102 -26.62 6.53 -6.77
C ASP A 102 -26.30 6.69 -8.26
N GLU A 103 -27.21 6.26 -9.12
CA GLU A 103 -27.03 6.30 -10.57
C GLU A 103 -26.94 7.71 -11.15
N GLU A 104 -27.62 8.69 -10.54
CA GLU A 104 -27.53 10.06 -11.00
C GLU A 104 -26.16 10.69 -10.62
N LEU A 105 -25.68 10.40 -9.44
CA LEU A 105 -24.37 10.93 -8.99
C LEU A 105 -23.22 10.33 -9.77
N ALA A 106 -23.29 9.05 -10.07
CA ALA A 106 -22.26 8.37 -10.86
C ALA A 106 -22.31 8.73 -12.34
N GLY A 107 -23.49 9.05 -12.86
CA GLY A 107 -23.80 9.11 -14.28
C GLY A 107 -24.16 7.73 -14.84
N LEU A 108 -25.12 7.67 -15.74
CA LEU A 108 -25.66 6.40 -16.23
C LEU A 108 -24.62 5.50 -16.87
N LYS A 109 -23.73 6.06 -17.67
CA LYS A 109 -22.63 5.33 -18.30
C LYS A 109 -21.68 4.73 -17.27
N ASN A 110 -21.27 5.52 -16.27
CA ASN A 110 -20.39 5.07 -15.20
C ASN A 110 -21.07 4.02 -14.31
N ALA A 111 -22.37 4.18 -14.04
CA ALA A 111 -23.14 3.21 -13.28
C ALA A 111 -23.14 1.83 -13.94
N VAL A 112 -23.35 1.77 -15.25
CA VAL A 112 -23.26 0.52 -16.04
C VAL A 112 -21.86 -0.08 -15.98
N THR A 113 -20.83 0.74 -16.14
CA THR A 113 -19.43 0.29 -16.07
C THR A 113 -19.09 -0.27 -14.68
N LEU A 114 -19.50 0.40 -13.62
CA LEU A 114 -19.32 -0.06 -12.24
C LEU A 114 -20.06 -1.37 -11.95
N TYR A 115 -21.26 -1.52 -12.49
CA TYR A 115 -22.02 -2.77 -12.38
C TYR A 115 -21.24 -3.94 -12.99
N ARG A 116 -20.73 -3.77 -14.21
CA ARG A 116 -19.94 -4.80 -14.89
C ARG A 116 -18.64 -5.12 -14.14
N MET A 117 -17.97 -4.11 -13.62
CA MET A 117 -16.79 -4.28 -12.79
C MET A 117 -17.10 -5.09 -11.52
N ALA A 118 -18.18 -4.75 -10.83
CA ALA A 118 -18.61 -5.47 -9.62
C ALA A 118 -19.00 -6.92 -9.91
N GLU A 119 -19.66 -7.16 -11.02
CA GLU A 119 -20.03 -8.52 -11.46
C GLU A 119 -18.80 -9.38 -11.78
N ALA A 120 -17.75 -8.79 -12.34
CA ALA A 120 -16.49 -9.47 -12.67
C ALA A 120 -15.55 -9.61 -11.48
N MET A 121 -15.84 -8.99 -10.34
CA MET A 121 -14.96 -9.03 -9.20
C MET A 121 -14.90 -10.40 -8.55
N SER A 122 -13.69 -10.80 -8.20
CA SER A 122 -13.40 -12.01 -7.42
C SER A 122 -12.44 -11.69 -6.27
N ASP A 123 -12.42 -12.56 -5.27
CA ASP A 123 -11.50 -12.44 -4.13
C ASP A 123 -10.08 -12.78 -4.57
N HIS A 124 -9.15 -11.86 -4.32
CA HIS A 124 -7.73 -11.99 -4.62
C HIS A 124 -6.85 -11.88 -3.36
N SER A 125 -7.43 -12.15 -2.20
CA SER A 125 -6.71 -12.11 -0.93
C SER A 125 -5.56 -13.12 -0.84
N ASP A 126 -5.62 -14.20 -1.61
CA ASP A 126 -4.55 -15.19 -1.74
C ASP A 126 -3.24 -14.62 -2.30
N ILE A 127 -3.32 -13.57 -3.12
CA ILE A 127 -2.15 -12.87 -3.66
C ILE A 127 -1.87 -11.54 -2.96
N GLY A 128 -2.52 -11.27 -1.83
CA GLY A 128 -2.28 -10.07 -1.03
C GLY A 128 -2.86 -8.77 -1.59
N VAL A 129 -3.85 -8.85 -2.46
CA VAL A 129 -4.59 -7.68 -2.98
C VAL A 129 -6.03 -7.75 -2.52
N TYR A 130 -6.47 -6.68 -1.87
CA TYR A 130 -7.78 -6.64 -1.22
C TYR A 130 -8.55 -5.41 -1.69
N THR A 131 -9.83 -5.59 -1.99
CA THR A 131 -10.76 -4.47 -1.84
C THR A 131 -10.88 -4.14 -0.35
N PHE A 132 -11.34 -2.95 0.00
CA PHE A 132 -11.53 -2.63 1.41
C PHE A 132 -12.51 -3.58 2.10
N TYR A 133 -13.57 -3.99 1.40
CA TYR A 133 -14.50 -5.00 1.90
C TYR A 133 -13.81 -6.34 2.20
N ASP A 134 -13.01 -6.86 1.26
CA ASP A 134 -12.28 -8.11 1.45
C ASP A 134 -11.22 -8.01 2.57
N TRP A 135 -10.62 -6.83 2.73
CA TRP A 135 -9.71 -6.55 3.82
C TRP A 135 -10.38 -6.63 5.18
N LEU A 136 -11.53 -5.99 5.33
CA LEU A 136 -12.32 -6.08 6.57
C LEU A 136 -12.80 -7.50 6.84
N MET A 137 -13.15 -8.24 5.79
CA MET A 137 -13.52 -9.65 5.92
C MET A 137 -12.34 -10.51 6.39
N ALA A 138 -11.13 -10.25 5.92
CA ALA A 138 -9.91 -10.92 6.37
C ALA A 138 -9.64 -10.65 7.86
N ILE A 139 -9.88 -9.43 8.32
CA ILE A 139 -9.80 -9.06 9.75
C ILE A 139 -10.89 -9.77 10.55
N PHE A 140 -12.12 -9.76 10.09
CA PHE A 140 -13.24 -10.45 10.74
C PHE A 140 -12.97 -11.94 10.92
N ARG A 141 -12.37 -12.57 9.90
CA ARG A 141 -12.02 -14.00 9.92
C ARG A 141 -10.73 -14.32 10.70
N GLY A 142 -10.06 -13.31 11.26
CA GLY A 142 -8.81 -13.47 11.99
C GLY A 142 -7.59 -13.79 11.14
N LYS A 143 -7.67 -13.65 9.81
CA LYS A 143 -6.55 -13.87 8.89
C LYS A 143 -5.55 -12.72 8.89
N LYS A 144 -6.00 -11.52 9.20
CA LYS A 144 -5.21 -10.31 9.30
C LYS A 144 -5.52 -9.56 10.60
N SER A 145 -4.51 -8.89 11.14
CA SER A 145 -4.67 -8.02 12.30
C SER A 145 -5.05 -6.60 11.86
N PRO A 146 -5.84 -5.86 12.66
CA PRO A 146 -6.10 -4.46 12.39
C PRO A 146 -4.82 -3.65 12.29
N SER A 147 -4.85 -2.59 11.48
CA SER A 147 -3.75 -1.64 11.33
C SER A 147 -3.54 -0.83 12.61
N ARG A 148 -2.31 -0.37 12.83
CA ARG A 148 -2.01 0.53 13.94
C ARG A 148 -2.71 1.88 13.73
N ASN A 149 -3.11 2.50 14.83
CA ASN A 149 -3.72 3.83 14.79
C ASN A 149 -2.64 4.93 14.61
N GLU A 150 -3.07 6.18 14.60
CA GLU A 150 -2.18 7.34 14.47
C GLU A 150 -1.15 7.49 15.60
N PHE A 151 -1.38 6.85 16.74
CA PHE A 151 -0.47 6.81 17.89
C PHE A 151 0.42 5.57 17.89
N ASP A 152 0.53 4.86 16.79
CA ASP A 152 1.32 3.63 16.62
C ASP A 152 0.91 2.51 17.59
N GLN A 153 -0.39 2.44 17.93
CA GLN A 153 -0.96 1.41 18.78
C GLN A 153 -1.68 0.36 17.92
N ASP A 154 -1.36 -0.90 18.16
CA ASP A 154 -2.16 -1.99 17.62
C ASP A 154 -3.49 -2.15 18.42
N TYR A 155 -4.35 -3.06 17.98
CA TYR A 155 -5.63 -3.28 18.62
C TYR A 155 -5.48 -3.73 20.08
N SER A 156 -4.54 -4.61 20.40
CA SER A 156 -4.28 -5.09 21.75
C SER A 156 -3.82 -3.96 22.67
N ASP A 157 -2.85 -3.17 22.24
CA ASP A 157 -2.36 -1.99 22.96
C ASP A 157 -3.49 -0.99 23.24
N TYR A 158 -4.33 -0.75 22.24
CA TYR A 158 -5.45 0.18 22.34
C TYR A 158 -6.46 -0.24 23.40
N ILE A 159 -6.91 -1.50 23.40
CA ILE A 159 -7.91 -1.98 24.37
C ILE A 159 -7.34 -2.04 25.79
N HIS A 160 -6.07 -2.42 25.96
CA HIS A 160 -5.40 -2.41 27.25
C HIS A 160 -5.26 -0.99 27.80
N LYS A 161 -4.98 -0.02 26.95
CA LYS A 161 -4.90 1.38 27.34
C LYS A 161 -6.26 1.94 27.74
N GLN A 162 -7.35 1.51 27.10
CA GLN A 162 -8.70 1.86 27.50
C GLN A 162 -9.02 1.34 28.93
N LYS A 163 -8.55 0.15 29.26
CA LYS A 163 -8.69 -0.41 30.60
C LYS A 163 -7.90 0.40 31.64
N VAL A 164 -6.64 0.68 31.37
CA VAL A 164 -5.77 1.47 32.27
C VAL A 164 -6.35 2.87 32.49
N GLY A 165 -6.94 3.46 31.46
CA GLY A 165 -7.63 4.75 31.56
C GLY A 165 -8.98 4.71 32.26
N GLY A 166 -9.45 3.55 32.72
CA GLY A 166 -10.72 3.39 33.41
C GLY A 166 -11.98 3.44 32.53
N ASN A 167 -11.80 3.40 31.20
CA ASN A 167 -12.91 3.47 30.24
C ASN A 167 -13.64 2.15 30.05
N ILE A 168 -12.99 1.03 30.36
CA ILE A 168 -13.56 -0.32 30.30
C ILE A 168 -13.17 -1.14 31.54
N THR A 169 -13.96 -2.16 31.84
CA THR A 169 -13.72 -3.13 32.94
C THR A 169 -12.84 -4.29 32.44
N ASP A 170 -12.34 -5.12 33.38
CA ASP A 170 -11.63 -6.36 33.05
C ASP A 170 -12.46 -7.34 32.21
N ALA A 171 -13.76 -7.44 32.52
CA ALA A 171 -14.68 -8.29 31.77
C ALA A 171 -14.87 -7.79 30.33
N GLU A 172 -15.01 -6.47 30.15
CA GLU A 172 -15.11 -5.84 28.84
C GLU A 172 -13.83 -6.01 28.04
N LEU A 173 -12.65 -5.89 28.67
CA LEU A 173 -11.37 -6.15 28.02
C LEU A 173 -11.30 -7.57 27.47
N LYS A 174 -11.64 -8.58 28.26
CA LYS A 174 -11.64 -9.98 27.82
C LYS A 174 -12.62 -10.22 26.67
N ALA A 175 -13.79 -9.58 26.71
CA ALA A 175 -14.77 -9.66 25.65
C ALA A 175 -14.25 -9.04 24.34
N LEU A 176 -13.47 -7.94 24.40
CA LEU A 176 -12.92 -7.25 23.24
C LEU A 176 -11.72 -7.96 22.62
N GLU A 177 -10.91 -8.67 23.41
CA GLU A 177 -9.67 -9.31 22.92
C GLU A 177 -9.87 -10.20 21.70
N ASN A 178 -10.99 -10.93 21.65
CA ASN A 178 -11.32 -11.87 20.58
C ASN A 178 -12.60 -11.52 19.83
N ASN A 179 -13.08 -10.27 19.93
CA ASN A 179 -14.29 -9.84 19.26
C ASN A 179 -14.01 -9.45 17.80
N PRO A 180 -14.47 -10.23 16.80
CA PRO A 180 -14.18 -9.96 15.39
C PRO A 180 -14.73 -8.60 14.93
N MET A 181 -15.96 -8.24 15.31
CA MET A 181 -16.57 -6.97 14.92
C MET A 181 -15.90 -5.77 15.57
N ALA A 182 -15.44 -5.88 16.81
CA ALA A 182 -14.67 -4.82 17.47
C ALA A 182 -13.36 -4.54 16.72
N LYS A 183 -12.69 -5.59 16.22
CA LYS A 183 -11.50 -5.47 15.37
C LYS A 183 -11.80 -4.79 14.04
N VAL A 184 -12.88 -5.17 13.39
CA VAL A 184 -13.34 -4.53 12.14
C VAL A 184 -13.66 -3.05 12.35
N ASN A 185 -14.37 -2.70 13.42
CA ASN A 185 -14.69 -1.31 13.76
C ASN A 185 -13.44 -0.49 14.09
N TYR A 186 -12.45 -1.09 14.72
CA TYR A 186 -11.16 -0.46 14.98
C TYR A 186 -10.44 -0.15 13.64
N GLU A 187 -10.40 -1.12 12.74
CA GLU A 187 -9.82 -0.94 11.41
C GLU A 187 -10.53 0.14 10.61
N LEU A 188 -11.85 0.12 10.57
CA LEU A 188 -12.65 1.15 9.92
C LEU A 188 -12.28 2.55 10.42
N ARG A 189 -12.23 2.73 11.72
CA ARG A 189 -11.89 4.02 12.33
C ARG A 189 -10.47 4.47 11.99
N ASN A 190 -9.52 3.53 11.85
CA ASN A 190 -8.15 3.86 11.53
C ASN A 190 -7.92 4.09 10.04
N MET A 191 -8.60 3.35 9.17
CA MET A 191 -8.38 3.41 7.74
C MET A 191 -9.02 4.62 7.07
N PHE A 192 -10.20 5.01 7.48
CA PHE A 192 -10.88 6.12 6.84
C PHE A 192 -10.13 7.46 6.91
N PRO A 193 -9.49 7.86 8.01
CA PRO A 193 -8.62 9.03 8.01
C PRO A 193 -7.48 8.97 6.99
N GLN A 194 -7.03 7.77 6.60
CA GLN A 194 -6.00 7.61 5.57
C GLN A 194 -6.52 8.01 4.18
N VAL A 195 -7.81 7.90 3.93
CA VAL A 195 -8.44 8.33 2.68
C VAL A 195 -8.16 9.81 2.41
N ASN A 196 -8.12 10.65 3.42
CA ASN A 196 -7.77 12.07 3.29
C ASN A 196 -6.33 12.28 2.79
N LYS A 197 -5.45 11.33 3.03
CA LYS A 197 -4.04 11.40 2.59
C LYS A 197 -3.86 10.94 1.15
N ILE A 198 -4.72 10.07 0.66
CA ILE A 198 -4.65 9.56 -0.72
C ILE A 198 -5.51 10.34 -1.70
N THR A 199 -6.52 11.06 -1.22
CA THR A 199 -7.28 12.01 -2.02
C THR A 199 -6.71 13.39 -1.76
N PHE A 200 -6.23 14.07 -2.71
CA PHE A 200 -5.62 15.38 -2.51
C PHE A 200 -6.24 16.44 -3.42
N GLY A 201 -6.47 17.63 -2.87
CA GLY A 201 -6.94 18.77 -3.62
C GLY A 201 -8.45 18.76 -3.86
N ARG A 202 -8.85 18.72 -5.12
CA ARG A 202 -10.26 18.88 -5.53
C ARG A 202 -11.12 17.64 -5.35
N ILE A 203 -10.51 16.50 -5.07
CA ILE A 203 -11.22 15.25 -4.96
C ILE A 203 -11.75 15.12 -3.55
N THR A 204 -13.03 14.79 -3.43
CA THR A 204 -13.64 14.53 -2.14
C THR A 204 -13.01 13.33 -1.48
N THR A 205 -12.89 13.39 -0.18
CA THR A 205 -12.30 12.31 0.58
C THR A 205 -13.14 11.06 0.52
N PHE A 206 -14.36 11.11 0.05
CA PHE A 206 -15.09 9.88 -0.10
C PHE A 206 -15.65 9.84 -1.48
N CYS A 207 -15.53 8.78 -1.82
CA CYS A 207 -16.20 8.28 -2.74
C CYS A 207 -16.91 9.15 -3.53
N PRO A 208 -17.21 8.72 -4.17
CA PRO A 208 -17.80 8.78 -5.17
C PRO A 208 -18.67 9.57 -5.51
N LEU A 209 -18.92 10.10 -4.65
CA LEU A 209 -19.61 10.97 -4.76
C LEU A 209 -19.33 11.89 -5.70
N PHE A 210 -19.18 11.74 -6.15
CA PHE A 210 -18.76 11.72 -6.84
C PHE A 210 -19.10 12.20 -8.02
N CYS A 211 -18.75 12.62 -7.94
CA CYS A 211 -18.03 13.06 -8.65
C CYS A 211 -18.36 13.30 -9.97
N ALA A 212 -18.74 13.95 -10.10
CA ALA A 212 -18.65 14.75 -11.13
C ALA A 212 -18.02 14.26 -12.37
N ASP A 213 -18.70 14.45 -13.36
CA ASP A 213 -18.35 14.21 -14.74
C ASP A 213 -16.88 14.54 -15.09
N ASP A 214 -16.22 15.41 -14.30
CA ASP A 214 -14.84 15.81 -14.58
C ASP A 214 -13.78 14.86 -14.04
N VAL A 215 -14.07 14.15 -12.96
CA VAL A 215 -13.10 13.28 -12.29
C VAL A 215 -13.18 11.86 -12.83
N LEU A 216 -14.36 11.43 -13.27
CA LEU A 216 -14.59 10.08 -13.78
C LEU A 216 -14.74 10.03 -15.31
N LYS A 217 -14.20 10.99 -16.05
CA LYS A 217 -14.23 10.99 -17.52
C LYS A 217 -13.70 9.72 -18.14
N ASP A 218 -12.74 9.09 -17.47
CA ASP A 218 -12.11 7.87 -17.93
C ASP A 218 -12.02 6.86 -16.77
N LEU A 219 -13.20 6.37 -16.38
CA LEU A 219 -13.33 5.44 -15.28
C LEU A 219 -12.51 4.16 -15.47
N GLU A 220 -12.50 3.63 -16.69
CA GLU A 220 -11.80 2.38 -16.99
C GLU A 220 -10.27 2.53 -16.88
N SER A 221 -9.71 3.63 -17.34
CA SER A 221 -8.26 3.86 -17.25
C SER A 221 -7.79 4.13 -15.82
N SER A 222 -8.65 4.71 -14.98
CA SER A 222 -8.34 4.98 -13.57
C SER A 222 -8.53 3.76 -12.66
N TYR A 223 -9.26 2.74 -13.13
CA TYR A 223 -9.56 1.55 -12.34
C TYR A 223 -8.31 0.71 -12.08
N VAL A 224 -8.03 0.48 -10.80
CA VAL A 224 -6.87 -0.30 -10.36
C VAL A 224 -7.27 -1.77 -10.29
N THR A 225 -6.91 -2.53 -11.32
CA THR A 225 -7.13 -3.98 -11.36
C THR A 225 -6.04 -4.72 -10.60
N VAL A 226 -6.37 -5.92 -10.12
CA VAL A 226 -5.39 -6.82 -9.49
C VAL A 226 -4.24 -7.15 -10.44
N SER A 227 -4.56 -7.42 -11.70
CA SER A 227 -3.58 -7.68 -12.75
C SER A 227 -2.58 -6.53 -12.91
N ARG A 228 -3.07 -5.30 -12.90
CA ARG A 228 -2.24 -4.10 -13.01
C ARG A 228 -1.33 -3.91 -11.80
N VAL A 229 -1.85 -4.13 -10.60
CA VAL A 229 -1.06 -4.10 -9.35
C VAL A 229 0.02 -5.15 -9.37
N SER A 230 -0.31 -6.39 -9.72
CA SER A 230 0.64 -7.50 -9.79
C SER A 230 1.74 -7.24 -10.82
N GLN A 231 1.40 -6.71 -11.98
CA GLN A 231 2.37 -6.36 -13.02
C GLN A 231 3.35 -5.28 -12.55
N ILE A 232 2.85 -4.22 -11.92
CA ILE A 232 3.68 -3.12 -11.41
C ILE A 232 4.62 -3.63 -10.30
N LEU A 233 4.11 -4.45 -9.40
CA LEU A 233 4.89 -5.06 -8.33
C LEU A 233 6.03 -5.91 -8.88
N GLU A 234 5.77 -6.73 -9.88
CA GLU A 234 6.80 -7.54 -10.55
C GLU A 234 7.82 -6.67 -11.30
N GLU A 235 7.39 -5.60 -11.95
CA GLU A 235 8.30 -4.67 -12.63
C GLU A 235 9.25 -3.98 -11.64
N ILE A 236 8.77 -3.58 -10.47
CA ILE A 236 9.60 -3.00 -9.40
C ILE A 236 10.57 -4.05 -8.86
N ARG A 237 10.08 -5.25 -8.56
CA ARG A 237 10.90 -6.35 -8.02
C ARG A 237 11.95 -6.85 -9.01
N ARG A 238 11.73 -6.71 -10.29
CA ARG A 238 12.73 -7.04 -11.32
C ARG A 238 13.94 -6.11 -11.28
N ILE A 239 13.77 -4.89 -10.80
CA ILE A 239 14.84 -3.89 -10.66
C ILE A 239 15.39 -3.90 -9.23
N ASP A 240 14.52 -3.67 -8.25
CA ASP A 240 14.85 -3.70 -6.82
C ASP A 240 14.36 -5.01 -6.21
N TYR A 241 15.09 -6.08 -6.44
CA TYR A 241 14.66 -7.42 -6.06
C TYR A 241 14.63 -7.66 -4.55
N THR A 242 15.37 -6.88 -3.76
CA THR A 242 15.40 -7.02 -2.29
C THR A 242 14.40 -6.11 -1.56
N ALA A 243 13.55 -5.39 -2.29
CA ALA A 243 12.65 -4.38 -1.74
C ALA A 243 11.81 -4.84 -0.55
N PHE A 244 11.31 -6.07 -0.58
CA PHE A 244 10.38 -6.61 0.40
C PHE A 244 11.00 -7.73 1.25
N TYR A 245 12.31 -7.87 1.22
CA TYR A 245 13.02 -8.81 2.09
C TYR A 245 13.19 -8.23 3.49
N ARG A 246 13.05 -9.10 4.48
CA ARG A 246 13.23 -8.77 5.90
C ARG A 246 14.08 -9.82 6.58
N GLU A 247 14.80 -9.40 7.60
CA GLU A 247 15.50 -10.32 8.48
C GLU A 247 14.48 -11.21 9.20
N SER A 248 14.74 -12.50 9.20
CA SER A 248 13.92 -13.49 9.88
C SER A 248 14.73 -14.28 10.86
N LEU A 249 14.11 -14.58 12.00
CA LEU A 249 14.64 -15.43 13.05
C LEU A 249 14.10 -16.86 12.99
N ASP A 250 13.44 -17.22 11.87
CA ASP A 250 12.78 -18.53 11.71
C ASP A 250 13.76 -19.74 11.82
N MET A 251 15.05 -19.46 11.77
CA MET A 251 16.08 -20.49 11.92
C MET A 251 16.54 -20.72 13.37
N GLU A 252 16.04 -19.97 14.35
CA GLU A 252 16.41 -20.12 15.76
C GLU A 252 16.08 -21.50 16.35
N HIS A 253 15.10 -22.20 15.77
CA HIS A 253 14.74 -23.58 16.18
C HIS A 253 15.73 -24.63 15.71
N ILE A 254 16.69 -24.29 14.86
CA ILE A 254 17.76 -25.17 14.40
C ILE A 254 19.03 -24.78 15.15
N ASP A 255 19.42 -25.59 16.12
CA ASP A 255 20.54 -25.30 17.04
C ASP A 255 21.85 -24.94 16.33
N VAL A 256 22.13 -25.57 15.19
CA VAL A 256 23.33 -25.29 14.39
C VAL A 256 23.29 -23.90 13.74
N MET A 257 22.10 -23.34 13.54
CA MET A 257 21.87 -22.07 12.87
C MET A 257 21.33 -20.97 13.82
N GLY A 258 21.27 -21.21 15.10
CA GLY A 258 20.55 -20.39 16.08
C GLY A 258 20.98 -18.92 16.20
N LYS A 259 22.13 -18.54 15.63
CA LYS A 259 22.60 -17.15 15.58
C LYS A 259 22.60 -16.57 14.16
N GLU A 260 22.18 -17.35 13.18
CA GLU A 260 22.19 -16.92 11.79
C GLU A 260 20.91 -16.19 11.44
N THR A 261 21.06 -15.03 10.86
CA THR A 261 19.96 -14.24 10.32
C THR A 261 19.81 -14.56 8.85
N ILE A 262 18.60 -14.92 8.45
CA ILE A 262 18.22 -15.08 7.04
C ILE A 262 17.28 -13.98 6.62
N HIS A 263 17.16 -13.79 5.32
CA HIS A 263 16.28 -12.80 4.73
C HIS A 263 15.17 -13.52 3.96
N LEU A 264 13.93 -13.21 4.29
CA LEU A 264 12.75 -13.72 3.61
C LEU A 264 11.93 -12.59 3.01
N GLU A 265 11.30 -12.87 1.88
CA GLU A 265 10.46 -11.90 1.20
C GLU A 265 9.05 -11.93 1.76
N TYR A 266 8.58 -10.78 2.19
CA TYR A 266 7.20 -10.55 2.62
C TYR A 266 6.61 -9.42 1.79
N LEU A 267 5.86 -9.79 0.75
CA LEU A 267 5.18 -8.82 -0.10
C LEU A 267 4.16 -8.02 0.71
N PRO A 268 4.01 -6.73 0.44
CA PRO A 268 3.05 -5.91 1.16
C PRO A 268 1.62 -6.33 0.84
N ASP A 269 0.73 -6.18 1.82
CA ASP A 269 -0.70 -6.23 1.56
C ASP A 269 -1.12 -4.94 0.84
N ILE A 270 -1.84 -5.08 -0.24
CA ILE A 270 -2.35 -3.96 -1.05
C ILE A 270 -3.85 -3.82 -0.80
N ILE A 271 -4.26 -2.66 -0.31
CA ILE A 271 -5.64 -2.37 0.06
C ILE A 271 -6.17 -1.28 -0.87
N LEU A 272 -7.25 -1.57 -1.56
CA LEU A 272 -7.89 -0.68 -2.50
C LEU A 272 -9.13 -0.05 -1.86
N MET A 273 -9.04 1.22 -1.51
CA MET A 273 -10.11 1.96 -0.86
C MET A 273 -11.21 2.34 -1.86
N PRO A 274 -12.47 2.33 -1.43
CA PRO A 274 -13.61 2.63 -2.29
C PRO A 274 -13.73 4.13 -2.57
N ASN A 275 -12.76 4.71 -3.21
CA ASN A 275 -12.72 6.14 -3.51
C ASN A 275 -11.91 6.45 -4.77
N VAL A 276 -11.79 7.73 -5.08
CA VAL A 276 -10.96 8.27 -6.15
C VAL A 276 -9.79 9.03 -5.53
N GLY A 277 -8.59 8.81 -6.01
CA GLY A 277 -7.42 9.47 -5.46
C GLY A 277 -6.25 9.54 -6.42
N ILE A 278 -5.19 10.21 -5.96
CA ILE A 278 -3.97 10.49 -6.74
C ILE A 278 -2.70 10.04 -6.02
N ARG A 279 -2.81 9.59 -4.78
CA ARG A 279 -1.68 9.19 -3.94
C ARG A 279 -1.92 7.83 -3.32
N GLY A 280 -0.87 7.29 -2.71
CA GLY A 280 -0.94 6.13 -1.84
C GLY A 280 -0.40 6.43 -0.46
N VAL A 281 -0.67 5.56 0.47
CA VAL A 281 -0.15 5.59 1.84
C VAL A 281 0.39 4.21 2.15
N MET A 282 1.50 4.15 2.87
CA MET A 282 2.08 2.89 3.32
C MET A 282 2.44 2.96 4.80
N TRP A 283 2.51 1.80 5.42
CA TRP A 283 3.10 1.64 6.75
C TRP A 283 3.67 0.24 6.96
N GLN A 284 4.53 0.16 7.95
CA GLN A 284 5.16 -1.09 8.36
C GLN A 284 4.45 -1.65 9.60
N GLU A 285 4.04 -2.88 9.50
CA GLU A 285 3.60 -3.63 10.66
C GLU A 285 4.82 -4.37 11.26
N ILE A 286 5.40 -3.82 12.32
CA ILE A 286 6.52 -4.43 13.03
C ILE A 286 6.12 -4.55 14.50
N GLU A 287 5.97 -5.78 14.96
CA GLU A 287 5.62 -6.07 16.35
C GLU A 287 6.83 -6.61 17.09
N GLY A 288 7.39 -5.81 18.00
CA GLY A 288 8.48 -6.23 18.86
C GLY A 288 9.68 -6.79 18.09
N LYS A 289 10.02 -8.06 18.37
CA LYS A 289 11.08 -8.78 17.66
C LYS A 289 10.62 -9.43 16.35
N ARG A 290 9.32 -9.49 16.12
CA ARG A 290 8.76 -10.07 14.89
C ARG A 290 8.90 -9.07 13.75
N ARG A 291 9.87 -9.31 12.90
CA ARG A 291 10.17 -8.45 11.75
C ARG A 291 9.61 -9.01 10.43
N ASN A 292 8.81 -10.04 10.53
CA ASN A 292 8.31 -10.80 9.39
C ASN A 292 6.86 -10.50 8.99
N SER A 293 6.25 -9.46 9.53
CA SER A 293 4.91 -9.05 9.08
C SER A 293 5.00 -8.30 7.76
N PRO A 294 4.08 -8.54 6.80
CA PRO A 294 4.00 -7.73 5.59
C PRO A 294 3.73 -6.27 5.93
N GLY A 295 4.30 -5.37 5.15
CA GLY A 295 3.87 -3.97 5.16
C GLY A 295 2.52 -3.82 4.48
N ARG A 296 1.94 -2.64 4.57
CA ARG A 296 0.64 -2.32 3.97
C ARG A 296 0.74 -1.09 3.11
N MET A 297 0.18 -1.18 1.91
CA MET A 297 0.04 -0.06 0.98
C MET A 297 -1.42 0.14 0.65
N VAL A 298 -1.88 1.38 0.72
CA VAL A 298 -3.27 1.74 0.48
C VAL A 298 -3.35 2.67 -0.71
N PHE A 299 -4.20 2.34 -1.65
CA PHE A 299 -4.50 3.13 -2.82
C PHE A 299 -6.00 3.35 -2.93
N SER A 300 -6.40 4.37 -3.68
CA SER A 300 -7.77 4.46 -4.16
C SER A 300 -8.01 3.43 -5.25
N ILE A 301 -9.18 2.82 -5.28
CA ILE A 301 -9.54 1.86 -6.35
C ILE A 301 -9.63 2.54 -7.72
N PHE A 302 -9.89 3.85 -7.74
CA PHE A 302 -9.76 4.69 -8.92
C PHE A 302 -8.61 5.66 -8.73
N HIS A 303 -7.49 5.40 -9.41
CA HIS A 303 -6.27 6.16 -9.28
C HIS A 303 -6.05 7.01 -10.54
N LEU A 304 -5.99 8.32 -10.39
CA LEU A 304 -5.97 9.25 -11.51
C LEU A 304 -4.58 9.59 -12.04
N GLU A 305 -3.55 9.34 -11.26
CA GLU A 305 -2.16 9.55 -11.66
C GLU A 305 -1.52 8.26 -12.18
N ASP A 306 -0.28 8.31 -12.63
CA ASP A 306 0.44 7.11 -13.05
C ASP A 306 0.67 6.17 -11.85
N LEU A 307 0.04 5.02 -11.88
CA LEU A 307 0.06 4.06 -10.79
C LEU A 307 1.47 3.50 -10.52
N LYS A 308 2.26 3.26 -11.57
CA LYS A 308 3.63 2.78 -11.43
C LYS A 308 4.52 3.79 -10.69
N THR A 309 4.41 5.05 -11.02
CA THR A 309 5.11 6.13 -10.34
C THR A 309 4.72 6.20 -8.86
N THR A 310 3.43 6.17 -8.57
CA THR A 310 2.92 6.17 -7.19
C THR A 310 3.40 4.94 -6.42
N PHE A 311 3.34 3.77 -7.02
CA PHE A 311 3.76 2.52 -6.39
C PHE A 311 5.28 2.50 -6.13
N THR A 312 6.06 3.02 -7.05
CA THR A 312 7.52 3.14 -6.89
C THR A 312 7.86 4.11 -5.74
N HIS A 313 7.16 5.23 -5.67
CA HIS A 313 7.28 6.19 -4.57
C HIS A 313 7.00 5.52 -3.21
N LEU A 314 5.91 4.78 -3.10
CA LEU A 314 5.57 4.06 -1.87
C LEU A 314 6.59 2.98 -1.52
N THR A 315 7.15 2.31 -2.49
CA THR A 315 8.21 1.31 -2.25
C THR A 315 9.47 1.98 -1.70
N GLY A 316 9.83 3.15 -2.17
CA GLY A 316 10.91 3.96 -1.60
C GLY A 316 10.62 4.37 -0.15
N GLU A 317 9.44 4.86 0.13
CA GLU A 317 9.01 5.14 1.51
C GLU A 317 9.05 3.89 2.38
N PHE A 318 8.61 2.77 1.84
CA PHE A 318 8.62 1.48 2.51
C PHE A 318 10.03 1.07 2.94
N ARG A 319 10.99 1.19 2.06
CA ARG A 319 12.39 0.90 2.38
C ARG A 319 12.94 1.81 3.49
N TRP A 320 12.67 3.11 3.39
CA TRP A 320 13.11 4.06 4.40
C TRP A 320 12.52 3.77 5.77
N GLU A 321 11.21 3.63 5.85
CA GLU A 321 10.50 3.41 7.11
C GLU A 321 10.84 2.05 7.73
N LEU A 322 11.03 1.01 6.93
CA LEU A 322 11.47 -0.29 7.45
C LEU A 322 12.84 -0.19 8.11
N CYS A 323 13.82 0.40 7.42
CA CYS A 323 15.15 0.59 7.98
C CYS A 323 15.12 1.44 9.26
N LYS A 324 14.39 2.54 9.23
CA LYS A 324 14.25 3.44 10.38
C LYS A 324 13.64 2.73 11.59
N ARG A 325 12.60 1.92 11.40
CA ARG A 325 11.97 1.15 12.49
C ARG A 325 12.88 0.05 13.02
N VAL A 326 13.60 -0.63 12.16
CA VAL A 326 14.56 -1.68 12.56
C VAL A 326 15.72 -1.10 13.37
N GLN A 327 16.25 0.05 12.95
CA GLN A 327 17.35 0.73 13.63
C GLN A 327 16.90 1.51 14.87
N GLY A 328 15.63 1.87 14.97
CA GLY A 328 15.08 2.61 16.10
C GLY A 328 15.76 3.97 16.29
N ASN A 329 16.20 4.25 17.51
CA ASN A 329 16.88 5.51 17.84
C ASN A 329 18.22 5.71 17.14
N ARG A 330 18.78 4.64 16.56
CA ARG A 330 20.07 4.65 15.86
C ARG A 330 19.93 4.74 14.33
N TRP A 331 18.77 5.13 13.83
CA TRP A 331 18.48 5.20 12.39
C TRP A 331 19.44 6.13 11.61
N ASN A 332 19.97 7.17 12.28
CA ASN A 332 20.89 8.15 11.70
C ASN A 332 22.31 8.06 12.29
N ASP A 333 22.61 7.00 13.03
CA ASP A 333 23.93 6.79 13.62
C ASP A 333 24.89 6.23 12.58
N VAL A 334 25.84 7.06 12.15
CA VAL A 334 26.83 6.70 11.10
C VAL A 334 27.81 5.63 11.51
N SER A 335 27.92 5.33 12.80
CA SER A 335 28.73 4.19 13.29
C SER A 335 28.08 2.85 12.95
N ILE A 336 26.79 2.86 12.59
CA ILE A 336 26.05 1.70 12.13
C ILE A 336 25.80 1.85 10.65
N SER A 337 26.34 0.95 9.85
CA SER A 337 26.08 0.95 8.40
C SER A 337 24.64 0.51 8.12
N SER A 338 23.81 1.46 7.76
CA SER A 338 22.42 1.24 7.37
C SER A 338 22.01 2.21 6.25
N LEU A 339 20.94 1.90 5.54
CA LEU A 339 20.44 2.78 4.47
C LEU A 339 20.16 4.19 5.00
N THR A 340 19.46 4.29 6.11
CA THR A 340 19.06 5.58 6.67
C THR A 340 20.24 6.35 7.25
N SER A 341 21.19 5.71 7.90
CA SER A 341 22.37 6.39 8.47
C SER A 341 23.32 6.90 7.39
N GLU A 342 23.58 6.11 6.36
CA GLU A 342 24.47 6.53 5.27
C GLU A 342 23.84 7.62 4.41
N TYR A 343 22.52 7.53 4.19
CA TYR A 343 21.82 8.59 3.48
C TYR A 343 21.73 9.88 4.28
N PHE A 344 21.54 9.78 5.59
CA PHE A 344 21.59 10.92 6.50
C PHE A 344 22.97 11.59 6.44
N ASP A 345 24.06 10.83 6.55
CA ASP A 345 25.43 11.34 6.47
C ASP A 345 25.69 12.06 5.13
N TYR A 346 25.31 11.43 4.03
CA TYR A 346 25.43 12.02 2.71
C TYR A 346 24.73 13.39 2.59
N ILE A 347 23.47 13.48 2.99
CA ILE A 347 22.67 14.70 2.88
C ILE A 347 23.13 15.76 3.89
N GLN A 348 23.47 15.35 5.12
CA GLN A 348 23.92 16.29 6.14
C GLN A 348 25.25 16.95 5.78
N PHE A 349 26.16 16.21 5.17
CA PHE A 349 27.53 16.65 4.92
C PHE A 349 27.92 16.76 3.44
N TYR A 350 26.95 16.87 2.53
CA TYR A 350 27.21 16.91 1.09
C TYR A 350 28.20 17.99 0.69
N ARG A 351 28.17 19.14 1.36
CA ARG A 351 29.08 20.27 1.06
C ARG A 351 30.54 19.94 1.25
N LYS A 352 30.85 19.08 2.20
CA LYS A 352 32.21 18.66 2.55
C LYS A 352 32.63 17.38 1.82
N ASN A 353 31.77 16.78 1.07
CA ASN A 353 32.04 15.50 0.40
C ASN A 353 32.91 15.73 -0.84
N HIS A 354 34.10 15.17 -0.84
CA HIS A 354 35.05 15.31 -1.94
C HIS A 354 34.69 14.51 -3.18
N ASP A 355 33.85 13.48 -3.04
CA ASP A 355 33.36 12.69 -4.16
C ASP A 355 32.26 13.38 -4.97
N LEU A 356 31.75 14.52 -4.49
CA LEU A 356 30.76 15.32 -5.18
C LEU A 356 31.42 16.51 -5.89
N SER A 357 31.13 16.67 -7.18
CA SER A 357 31.48 17.87 -7.93
C SER A 357 30.70 19.09 -7.43
N THR A 358 31.16 20.28 -7.77
CA THR A 358 30.45 21.53 -7.46
C THR A 358 29.04 21.51 -8.03
N GLU A 359 28.86 21.03 -9.24
CA GLU A 359 27.55 20.91 -9.88
C GLU A 359 26.64 19.91 -9.12
N ALA A 360 27.16 18.77 -8.71
CA ALA A 360 26.41 17.78 -7.93
C ALA A 360 25.98 18.37 -6.58
N LYS A 361 26.85 19.12 -5.91
CA LYS A 361 26.50 19.80 -4.64
C LYS A 361 25.38 20.82 -4.81
N GLU A 362 25.38 21.59 -5.88
CA GLU A 362 24.29 22.55 -6.18
C GLU A 362 22.98 21.82 -6.48
N LYS A 363 23.00 20.69 -7.17
CA LYS A 363 21.81 19.85 -7.40
C LYS A 363 21.26 19.28 -6.10
N VAL A 364 22.12 18.81 -5.19
CA VAL A 364 21.70 18.33 -3.86
C VAL A 364 21.04 19.45 -3.07
N LYS A 365 21.65 20.62 -3.03
CA LYS A 365 21.10 21.81 -2.36
C LYS A 365 19.71 22.17 -2.88
N SER A 366 19.56 22.24 -4.18
CA SER A 366 18.29 22.56 -4.85
C SER A 366 17.21 21.50 -4.57
N SER A 367 17.58 20.23 -4.62
CA SER A 367 16.66 19.11 -4.31
C SER A 367 16.24 19.10 -2.85
N LEU A 368 17.19 19.38 -1.93
CA LEU A 368 16.90 19.44 -0.50
C LEU A 368 15.93 20.58 -0.17
N GLN A 369 16.08 21.74 -0.80
CA GLN A 369 15.11 22.82 -0.66
C GLN A 369 13.71 22.42 -1.14
N ARG A 370 13.62 21.79 -2.29
CA ARG A 370 12.34 21.28 -2.83
C ARG A 370 11.72 20.20 -1.93
N ALA A 371 12.55 19.40 -1.28
CA ALA A 371 12.12 18.38 -0.33
C ALA A 371 11.86 18.94 1.08
N LYS A 372 11.87 20.26 1.26
CA LYS A 372 11.66 20.94 2.57
C LYS A 372 12.59 20.38 3.66
N ASN A 373 13.84 20.12 3.31
CA ASN A 373 14.87 19.55 4.18
C ASN A 373 14.55 18.16 4.75
N SER A 374 13.67 17.40 4.11
CA SER A 374 13.35 16.03 4.50
C SER A 374 14.36 15.03 3.91
N PHE A 375 15.07 14.32 4.76
CA PHE A 375 15.98 13.24 4.35
C PHE A 375 15.22 12.09 3.66
N LYS A 376 14.07 11.73 4.20
CA LYS A 376 13.19 10.71 3.61
C LYS A 376 12.78 11.07 2.20
N GLU A 377 12.31 12.30 1.98
CA GLU A 377 11.90 12.77 0.65
C GLU A 377 13.07 12.81 -0.34
N MET A 378 14.27 13.17 0.11
CA MET A 378 15.48 13.10 -0.71
C MET A 378 15.79 11.67 -1.13
N PHE A 379 15.73 10.74 -0.19
CA PHE A 379 15.92 9.31 -0.48
C PHE A 379 14.86 8.79 -1.46
N VAL A 380 13.60 9.08 -1.23
CA VAL A 380 12.49 8.59 -2.08
C VAL A 380 12.61 9.09 -3.51
N ARG A 381 13.01 10.35 -3.71
CA ARG A 381 13.27 10.91 -5.06
C ARG A 381 14.41 10.18 -5.76
N ASP A 382 15.51 9.96 -5.06
CA ASP A 382 16.65 9.23 -5.63
C ASP A 382 16.31 7.76 -5.86
N TYR A 383 15.52 7.15 -4.99
CA TYR A 383 15.01 5.78 -5.19
C TYR A 383 14.14 5.65 -6.44
N MET A 384 13.28 6.63 -6.69
CA MET A 384 12.49 6.65 -7.93
C MET A 384 13.38 6.74 -9.18
N ILE A 385 14.42 7.57 -9.14
CA ILE A 385 15.43 7.65 -10.23
C ILE A 385 16.16 6.31 -10.37
N TRP A 386 16.51 5.70 -9.26
CA TRP A 386 17.18 4.40 -9.22
C TRP A 386 16.39 3.31 -9.94
N VAL A 387 15.12 3.18 -9.57
CA VAL A 387 14.24 2.15 -10.14
C VAL A 387 13.81 2.46 -11.57
N LEU A 388 13.43 3.71 -11.86
CA LEU A 388 12.81 4.06 -13.14
C LEU A 388 13.84 4.37 -14.24
N PHE A 389 15.05 4.81 -13.87
CA PHE A 389 16.06 5.25 -14.85
C PHE A 389 17.39 4.53 -14.74
N GLU A 390 18.01 4.50 -13.58
CA GLU A 390 19.32 3.84 -13.39
C GLU A 390 19.27 2.35 -13.74
N GLY A 391 18.24 1.66 -13.28
CA GLY A 391 18.01 0.24 -13.61
C GLY A 391 17.76 -0.04 -15.08
N ALA A 392 17.32 0.95 -15.83
CA ALA A 392 17.13 0.88 -17.28
C ALA A 392 18.37 1.30 -18.08
N GLY A 393 19.49 1.59 -17.42
CA GLY A 393 20.75 1.98 -18.06
C GLY A 393 20.90 3.47 -18.35
N SER A 394 20.03 4.31 -17.77
CA SER A 394 20.10 5.78 -17.88
C SER A 394 20.56 6.41 -16.56
N PRO A 395 21.89 6.53 -16.34
CA PRO A 395 22.41 7.04 -15.08
C PRO A 395 22.10 8.52 -14.89
N ARG A 396 21.53 8.86 -13.75
CA ARG A 396 21.12 10.23 -13.38
C ARG A 396 21.52 10.64 -11.97
N LEU A 397 21.86 9.68 -11.12
CA LEU A 397 22.30 9.95 -9.76
C LEU A 397 23.75 10.43 -9.72
N ASN A 398 24.13 11.16 -8.68
CA ASN A 398 25.52 11.43 -8.41
C ASN A 398 26.25 10.18 -7.87
N LYS A 399 27.58 10.21 -7.84
CA LYS A 399 28.41 9.09 -7.43
C LYS A 399 28.06 8.57 -6.04
N VAL A 400 27.85 9.45 -5.07
CA VAL A 400 27.58 9.08 -3.67
C VAL A 400 26.21 8.43 -3.53
N ALA A 401 25.17 9.04 -4.07
CA ALA A 401 23.81 8.49 -4.05
C ALA A 401 23.77 7.13 -4.76
N ARG A 402 24.40 6.99 -5.91
CA ARG A 402 24.50 5.71 -6.64
C ARG A 402 25.14 4.62 -5.80
N GLN A 403 26.23 4.94 -5.09
CA GLN A 403 26.94 4.00 -4.24
C GLN A 403 26.06 3.50 -3.10
N ILE A 404 25.34 4.39 -2.44
CA ILE A 404 24.42 4.03 -1.35
C ILE A 404 23.28 3.17 -1.88
N MET A 405 22.65 3.59 -2.98
CA MET A 405 21.56 2.82 -3.59
C MET A 405 22.01 1.42 -4.01
N PHE A 406 23.17 1.30 -4.62
CA PHE A 406 23.70 0.00 -5.04
C PHE A 406 24.02 -0.91 -3.86
N THR A 407 24.42 -0.35 -2.74
CA THR A 407 24.71 -1.10 -1.52
C THR A 407 23.45 -1.67 -0.87
N TYR A 408 22.40 -0.86 -0.74
CA TYR A 408 21.19 -1.23 0.01
C TYR A 408 19.99 -1.64 -0.83
N CYS A 409 19.98 -1.23 -2.10
CA CYS A 409 18.96 -1.57 -3.09
C CYS A 409 19.61 -2.16 -4.35
N PRO A 410 20.40 -3.25 -4.23
CA PRO A 410 21.18 -3.75 -5.34
C PRO A 410 20.31 -4.24 -6.49
N PHE A 411 20.84 -4.14 -7.70
CA PHE A 411 20.22 -4.74 -8.87
C PHE A 411 20.48 -6.24 -8.92
N PRO A 412 19.56 -7.03 -9.50
CA PRO A 412 19.80 -8.45 -9.74
C PRO A 412 20.92 -8.66 -10.78
N GLU A 413 21.40 -9.89 -10.88
CA GLU A 413 22.55 -10.25 -11.70
C GLU A 413 22.39 -9.90 -13.19
N ASP A 414 21.21 -10.10 -13.76
CA ASP A 414 20.94 -9.79 -15.17
C ASP A 414 21.10 -8.30 -15.48
N ILE A 415 20.61 -7.43 -14.60
CA ILE A 415 20.78 -5.97 -14.73
C ILE A 415 22.25 -5.59 -14.51
N CYS A 416 22.91 -6.17 -13.51
CA CYS A 416 24.35 -5.95 -13.30
C CYS A 416 25.17 -6.29 -14.53
N ASN A 417 24.86 -7.40 -15.20
CA ASN A 417 25.52 -7.81 -16.43
C ASN A 417 25.31 -6.80 -17.56
N THR A 418 24.12 -6.25 -17.69
CA THR A 418 23.83 -5.19 -18.66
C THR A 418 24.60 -3.91 -18.34
N LEU A 419 24.69 -3.52 -17.08
CA LEU A 419 25.41 -2.33 -16.63
C LEU A 419 26.94 -2.47 -16.68
N ALA A 420 27.48 -3.68 -16.78
CA ALA A 420 28.92 -3.95 -16.78
C ALA A 420 29.65 -3.25 -17.94
N GLN A 421 28.94 -2.88 -19.01
CA GLN A 421 29.52 -2.15 -20.13
C GLN A 421 29.67 -0.65 -19.87
N ASN A 422 29.04 -0.13 -18.82
CA ASN A 422 29.14 1.28 -18.45
C ASN A 422 30.21 1.48 -17.38
N PRO A 423 31.27 2.27 -17.65
CA PRO A 423 32.37 2.51 -16.69
C PRO A 423 31.93 3.08 -15.35
N LEU A 424 30.81 3.80 -15.28
CA LEU A 424 30.28 4.37 -14.05
C LEU A 424 29.97 3.30 -12.98
N TYR A 425 29.69 2.07 -13.40
CA TYR A 425 29.34 0.97 -12.52
C TYR A 425 30.49 0.01 -12.23
N SER A 426 31.66 0.16 -12.88
CA SER A 426 32.75 -0.81 -12.80
C SER A 426 33.20 -1.09 -11.36
N GLU A 427 33.48 -0.06 -10.58
CA GLU A 427 33.91 -0.19 -9.21
C GLU A 427 32.83 -0.81 -8.31
N LEU A 428 31.60 -0.39 -8.49
CA LEU A 428 30.45 -0.92 -7.73
C LEU A 428 30.20 -2.40 -8.03
N LEU A 429 30.32 -2.80 -9.29
CA LEU A 429 30.15 -4.19 -9.71
C LEU A 429 31.28 -5.09 -9.19
N ASP A 430 32.52 -4.60 -9.18
CA ASP A 430 33.66 -5.33 -8.63
C ASP A 430 33.49 -5.57 -7.12
N ARG A 431 33.10 -4.56 -6.37
CA ARG A 431 32.78 -4.69 -4.94
C ARG A 431 31.66 -5.66 -4.69
N ARG A 432 30.60 -5.62 -5.53
CA ARG A 432 29.48 -6.54 -5.41
C ARG A 432 29.89 -7.99 -5.64
N LYS A 433 30.72 -8.27 -6.64
CA LYS A 433 31.22 -9.62 -6.89
C LYS A 433 31.94 -10.21 -5.70
N ILE A 434 32.77 -9.42 -5.03
CA ILE A 434 33.47 -9.84 -3.80
C ILE A 434 32.48 -10.13 -2.67
N LYS A 435 31.52 -9.23 -2.45
CA LYS A 435 30.51 -9.37 -1.38
C LYS A 435 29.62 -10.59 -1.62
N VAL A 436 29.18 -10.81 -2.85
CA VAL A 436 28.38 -11.97 -3.26
C VAL A 436 29.16 -13.26 -3.04
N ALA A 437 30.41 -13.32 -3.49
CA ALA A 437 31.26 -14.50 -3.29
C ALA A 437 31.46 -14.84 -1.80
N GLN A 438 31.66 -13.85 -0.95
CA GLN A 438 31.79 -14.03 0.50
C GLN A 438 30.49 -14.53 1.12
N GLY A 439 29.35 -13.95 0.75
CA GLY A 439 28.04 -14.36 1.23
C GLY A 439 27.67 -15.78 0.82
N LEU A 440 27.92 -16.16 -0.43
CA LEU A 440 27.68 -17.51 -0.94
C LEU A 440 28.60 -18.54 -0.27
N HIS A 441 29.86 -18.18 -0.04
CA HIS A 441 30.79 -19.06 0.68
C HIS A 441 30.33 -19.33 2.11
N HIS A 442 29.90 -18.28 2.83
CA HIS A 442 29.33 -18.43 4.18
C HIS A 442 28.10 -19.35 4.17
N LEU A 443 27.23 -19.17 3.22
CA LEU A 443 26.04 -20.00 3.07
C LEU A 443 26.36 -21.46 2.73
N ASP A 444 27.39 -21.72 1.92
CA ASP A 444 27.86 -23.07 1.60
C ASP A 444 28.46 -23.74 2.84
N VAL A 445 29.16 -23.01 3.69
CA VAL A 445 29.64 -23.53 4.98
C VAL A 445 28.48 -23.94 5.89
N LEU A 446 27.44 -23.13 5.99
CA LEU A 446 26.24 -23.45 6.76
C LEU A 446 25.53 -24.69 6.20
N THR A 447 25.40 -24.80 4.89
CA THR A 447 24.78 -25.94 4.21
C THR A 447 25.53 -27.23 4.53
N ARG A 448 26.87 -27.22 4.51
CA ARG A 448 27.71 -28.36 4.88
C ARG A 448 27.53 -28.75 6.35
N LYS A 449 27.45 -27.78 7.26
CA LYS A 449 27.17 -28.06 8.68
C LYS A 449 25.85 -28.77 8.89
N LEU A 450 24.80 -28.34 8.18
CA LEU A 450 23.50 -28.99 8.23
C LEU A 450 23.56 -30.42 7.67
N GLN A 451 24.20 -30.61 6.52
CA GLN A 451 24.37 -31.93 5.90
C GLN A 451 25.16 -32.88 6.77
N ASN A 452 26.26 -32.43 7.38
CA ASN A 452 27.09 -33.24 8.29
C ASN A 452 26.34 -33.63 9.58
N GLY A 453 25.38 -32.80 10.01
CA GLY A 453 24.49 -33.11 11.14
C GLY A 453 23.26 -33.92 10.77
N ASN A 454 23.14 -34.39 9.52
CA ASN A 454 21.96 -35.08 8.97
C ASN A 454 20.66 -34.24 9.13
N ILE A 455 20.79 -32.92 9.12
CA ILE A 455 19.66 -31.99 9.17
C ILE A 455 19.29 -31.63 7.73
N PRO A 456 17.98 -31.75 7.34
CA PRO A 456 17.54 -31.31 6.02
C PRO A 456 17.82 -29.82 5.81
N VAL A 457 18.33 -29.45 4.64
CA VAL A 457 18.58 -28.06 4.29
C VAL A 457 17.22 -27.37 4.07
N PRO A 458 16.86 -26.35 4.87
CA PRO A 458 15.60 -25.65 4.69
C PRO A 458 15.53 -24.93 3.34
N GLU A 459 14.33 -24.81 2.77
CA GLU A 459 14.10 -24.05 1.55
C GLU A 459 14.50 -22.56 1.70
N THR A 460 14.41 -22.03 2.92
CA THR A 460 14.83 -20.67 3.28
C THR A 460 16.29 -20.39 2.98
N VAL A 461 17.17 -21.39 2.99
CA VAL A 461 18.58 -21.26 2.59
C VAL A 461 18.71 -20.91 1.09
N GLU A 462 17.85 -21.47 0.24
CA GLU A 462 17.83 -21.13 -1.19
C GLU A 462 17.29 -19.71 -1.43
N GLN A 463 16.33 -19.28 -0.63
CA GLN A 463 15.87 -17.89 -0.67
C GLN A 463 16.97 -16.91 -0.24
N GLU A 464 17.74 -17.24 0.76
CA GLU A 464 18.92 -16.47 1.19
C GLU A 464 19.99 -16.41 0.09
N ARG A 465 20.20 -17.50 -0.63
CA ARG A 465 21.11 -17.54 -1.78
C ARG A 465 20.69 -16.55 -2.86
N TYR A 466 19.40 -16.49 -3.17
CA TYR A 466 18.87 -15.51 -4.12
C TYR A 466 19.01 -14.08 -3.59
N TYR A 467 18.71 -13.85 -2.32
CA TYR A 467 18.88 -12.53 -1.69
C TYR A 467 20.33 -12.03 -1.79
N ILE A 468 21.32 -12.89 -1.57
CA ILE A 468 22.72 -12.55 -1.66
C ILE A 468 23.14 -12.26 -3.10
N SER A 469 22.81 -13.15 -4.03
CA SER A 469 23.36 -13.14 -5.40
C SER A 469 22.53 -12.36 -6.39
N GLY A 470 21.22 -12.23 -6.21
CA GLY A 470 20.30 -11.71 -7.21
C GLY A 470 20.16 -12.62 -8.44
N SER A 471 20.56 -13.88 -8.32
CA SER A 471 20.54 -14.87 -9.38
C SER A 471 19.56 -15.98 -9.02
N LYS A 472 18.53 -16.20 -9.87
CA LYS A 472 17.64 -17.35 -9.73
C LYS A 472 18.38 -18.58 -10.22
N LYS A 473 18.27 -19.71 -9.49
CA LYS A 473 18.68 -20.99 -10.05
C LYS A 473 17.88 -21.25 -11.33
N SER A 474 18.59 -21.43 -12.43
CA SER A 474 18.04 -21.93 -13.70
C SER A 474 17.49 -23.35 -13.53
#